data_355898b5250116dc4084e35b37fca933
#
_entry.id   355898b5250116dc4084e35b37fca933
#
_cell.length_a   1.000
_cell.length_b   1.000
_cell.length_c   1.000
_cell.angle_alpha   90.00
_cell.angle_beta   90.00
_cell.angle_gamma   90.00
#
_symmetry.space_group_name_H-M   'P 1'
#
loop_
_entity.id
_entity.type
_entity.pdbx_description
1 polymer ?
#
loop_
_entity_poly.entity_id
_entity_poly.type
_entity_poly.pdbx_seq_one_letter_code
_entity_poly.pdbx_strand_id
1 'polypeptide(L)'
;IPIGRLDREKGTLIRSHIRKLPKNRTKIPKYRDKDLHELIKMKIPSEDLIHPTTINKHLGHLSSFMSWCLTLGYSDINPFKGTKLKKNTIAKDERDPFTEKEIKEIFSKEKYLFYTNVENGGFGLPYYWVPLIGLFSGLRANEICSLYLDNVKTFDGNGRRKVWCFNILEESERPEKRLKNKSSRRIVPIHDTLVELGFLDYLKLLKSSYPERKRVFEELPFRDGSYAR
;
A
#
# COMPACT_ATOMS: atom_id res chain seq x y z
N ILE A 1 20.42 -26.31 -5.26
CA ILE A 1 20.30 -26.99 -6.59
C ILE A 1 20.82 -26.02 -7.63
N PRO A 2 21.78 -26.38 -8.48
CA PRO A 2 22.19 -25.55 -9.62
C PRO A 2 20.99 -25.30 -10.57
N ILE A 3 20.90 -24.07 -11.10
CA ILE A 3 19.74 -23.62 -11.91
C ILE A 3 19.51 -24.52 -13.12
N GLY A 4 20.57 -24.92 -13.83
CA GLY A 4 20.48 -25.83 -14.99
C GLY A 4 20.01 -27.25 -14.69
N ARG A 5 19.94 -27.62 -13.38
CA ARG A 5 19.43 -28.93 -12.94
C ARG A 5 18.00 -28.85 -12.38
N LEU A 6 17.35 -27.71 -12.53
CA LEU A 6 15.99 -27.48 -12.02
C LEU A 6 14.96 -27.93 -13.09
N ASP A 7 14.44 -29.15 -12.95
CA ASP A 7 13.43 -29.75 -13.80
C ASP A 7 12.00 -29.53 -13.29
N ARG A 8 11.00 -30.05 -14.01
CA ARG A 8 9.57 -29.94 -13.65
C ARG A 8 9.23 -30.65 -12.36
N GLU A 9 9.89 -31.77 -12.05
CA GLU A 9 9.65 -32.54 -10.83
C GLU A 9 10.08 -31.72 -9.61
N LYS A 10 11.28 -31.17 -9.64
CA LYS A 10 11.80 -30.28 -8.59
C LYS A 10 10.95 -28.99 -8.46
N GLY A 11 10.47 -28.43 -9.57
CA GLY A 11 9.54 -27.31 -9.54
C GLY A 11 8.22 -27.65 -8.83
N THR A 12 7.70 -28.85 -9.06
CA THR A 12 6.50 -29.35 -8.36
C THR A 12 6.75 -29.58 -6.87
N LEU A 13 7.91 -30.13 -6.53
CA LEU A 13 8.33 -30.30 -5.13
C LEU A 13 8.45 -28.96 -4.40
N ILE A 14 9.11 -27.97 -5.00
CA ILE A 14 9.22 -26.61 -4.45
C ILE A 14 7.83 -26.00 -4.26
N ARG A 15 6.92 -26.15 -5.23
CA ARG A 15 5.53 -25.70 -5.09
C ARG A 15 4.83 -26.37 -3.90
N SER A 16 5.01 -27.66 -3.71
CA SER A 16 4.43 -28.40 -2.57
C SER A 16 4.97 -27.88 -1.22
N HIS A 17 6.25 -27.56 -1.15
CA HIS A 17 6.89 -26.98 0.03
C HIS A 17 6.37 -25.58 0.34
N ILE A 18 6.25 -24.70 -0.68
CA ILE A 18 5.68 -23.35 -0.51
C ILE A 18 4.27 -23.42 0.11
N ARG A 19 3.44 -24.36 -0.32
CA ARG A 19 2.08 -24.54 0.22
C ARG A 19 2.03 -24.92 1.70
N LYS A 20 3.10 -25.46 2.25
CA LYS A 20 3.22 -25.87 3.66
C LYS A 20 3.76 -24.77 4.57
N LEU A 21 4.15 -23.61 4.04
CA LEU A 21 4.74 -22.54 4.82
C LEU A 21 3.70 -21.78 5.64
N PRO A 22 4.05 -21.32 6.85
CA PRO A 22 3.16 -20.52 7.68
C PRO A 22 3.11 -19.06 7.19
N LYS A 23 1.94 -18.42 7.37
CA LYS A 23 1.80 -16.97 7.19
C LYS A 23 2.62 -16.22 8.25
N ASN A 24 3.10 -15.02 7.91
CA ASN A 24 3.77 -14.11 8.85
C ASN A 24 4.88 -14.78 9.70
N ARG A 25 5.62 -15.74 9.12
CA ARG A 25 6.62 -16.56 9.85
C ARG A 25 7.61 -15.74 10.67
N THR A 26 8.01 -14.55 10.20
CA THR A 26 8.96 -13.66 10.89
C THR A 26 8.34 -12.92 12.08
N LYS A 27 7.00 -12.87 12.19
CA LYS A 27 6.28 -12.18 13.26
C LYS A 27 5.72 -13.13 14.32
N ILE A 28 5.41 -14.36 13.94
CA ILE A 28 4.83 -15.37 14.86
C ILE A 28 5.97 -16.07 15.58
N PRO A 29 6.06 -15.97 16.94
CA PRO A 29 7.17 -16.53 17.72
C PRO A 29 7.41 -18.01 17.46
N LYS A 30 6.35 -18.81 17.32
CA LYS A 30 6.40 -20.27 17.03
C LYS A 30 7.17 -20.61 15.74
N TYR A 31 7.24 -19.69 14.76
CA TYR A 31 7.82 -19.93 13.44
C TYR A 31 9.04 -19.05 13.15
N ARG A 32 9.23 -17.95 13.91
CA ARG A 32 10.19 -16.89 13.60
C ARG A 32 11.64 -17.38 13.51
N ASP A 33 12.04 -18.25 14.43
CA ASP A 33 13.42 -18.69 14.59
C ASP A 33 13.70 -20.04 13.90
N LYS A 34 12.73 -20.54 13.11
CA LYS A 34 12.84 -21.82 12.40
C LYS A 34 13.29 -21.63 10.96
N ASP A 35 14.18 -22.52 10.50
CA ASP A 35 14.58 -22.55 9.11
C ASP A 35 13.50 -23.15 8.19
N LEU A 36 13.71 -23.06 6.87
CA LEU A 36 12.73 -23.57 5.89
C LEU A 36 12.59 -25.09 5.93
N HIS A 37 13.65 -25.83 6.25
CA HIS A 37 13.62 -27.30 6.30
C HIS A 37 12.81 -27.77 7.50
N GLU A 38 12.96 -27.10 8.64
CA GLU A 38 12.15 -27.35 9.82
C GLU A 38 10.67 -27.06 9.57
N LEU A 39 10.37 -25.88 9.00
CA LEU A 39 8.99 -25.48 8.72
C LEU A 39 8.28 -26.43 7.76
N ILE A 40 8.96 -26.94 6.73
CA ILE A 40 8.40 -27.89 5.77
C ILE A 40 8.05 -29.23 6.42
N LYS A 41 8.82 -29.65 7.45
CA LYS A 41 8.59 -30.89 8.20
C LYS A 41 7.52 -30.74 9.27
N MET A 42 7.24 -29.53 9.73
CA MET A 42 6.25 -29.26 10.76
C MET A 42 4.82 -29.50 10.25
N LYS A 43 3.96 -30.00 11.14
CA LYS A 43 2.51 -29.99 10.93
C LYS A 43 1.98 -28.60 11.32
N ILE A 44 1.74 -27.76 10.32
CA ILE A 44 1.23 -26.41 10.51
C ILE A 44 -0.29 -26.45 10.37
N PRO A 45 -1.05 -25.86 11.31
CA PRO A 45 -2.51 -25.73 11.22
C PRO A 45 -2.93 -24.99 9.94
N SER A 46 -4.09 -25.36 9.40
CA SER A 46 -4.60 -24.78 8.14
C SER A 46 -4.79 -23.26 8.21
N GLU A 47 -5.22 -22.74 9.36
CA GLU A 47 -5.40 -21.32 9.65
C GLU A 47 -4.10 -20.53 9.67
N ASP A 48 -2.98 -21.20 9.91
CA ASP A 48 -1.64 -20.60 9.92
C ASP A 48 -0.94 -20.66 8.56
N LEU A 49 -1.45 -21.44 7.61
CA LEU A 49 -0.83 -21.54 6.28
C LEU A 49 -0.93 -20.24 5.49
N ILE A 50 0.03 -20.03 4.58
CA ILE A 50 -0.02 -18.90 3.66
C ILE A 50 -1.19 -19.02 2.69
N HIS A 51 -1.85 -17.90 2.42
CA HIS A 51 -3.00 -17.83 1.52
C HIS A 51 -2.61 -18.16 0.06
N PRO A 52 -3.50 -18.79 -0.74
CA PRO A 52 -3.26 -19.10 -2.15
C PRO A 52 -2.75 -17.92 -2.99
N THR A 53 -3.20 -16.70 -2.72
CA THR A 53 -2.70 -15.48 -3.39
C THR A 53 -1.21 -15.25 -3.10
N THR A 54 -0.75 -15.51 -1.87
CA THR A 54 0.67 -15.41 -1.49
C THR A 54 1.49 -16.51 -2.14
N ILE A 55 0.98 -17.74 -2.18
CA ILE A 55 1.60 -18.86 -2.92
C ILE A 55 1.79 -18.47 -4.39
N ASN A 56 0.74 -17.96 -5.04
CA ASN A 56 0.80 -17.54 -6.44
C ASN A 56 1.78 -16.37 -6.68
N LYS A 57 1.95 -15.49 -5.70
CA LYS A 57 2.96 -14.43 -5.74
C LYS A 57 4.38 -15.02 -5.74
N HIS A 58 4.68 -15.95 -4.84
CA HIS A 58 5.97 -16.64 -4.81
C HIS A 58 6.24 -17.42 -6.09
N LEU A 59 5.27 -18.19 -6.58
CA LEU A 59 5.39 -18.93 -7.85
C LEU A 59 5.58 -17.98 -9.03
N GLY A 60 4.94 -16.82 -9.02
CA GLY A 60 5.13 -15.75 -10.01
C GLY A 60 6.56 -15.23 -10.03
N HIS A 61 7.15 -14.94 -8.86
CA HIS A 61 8.54 -14.49 -8.77
C HIS A 61 9.52 -15.55 -9.26
N LEU A 62 9.33 -16.83 -8.86
CA LEU A 62 10.16 -17.93 -9.32
C LEU A 62 10.04 -18.12 -10.83
N SER A 63 8.81 -18.04 -11.38
CA SER A 63 8.60 -18.14 -12.83
C SER A 63 9.24 -16.99 -13.60
N SER A 64 9.18 -15.76 -13.09
CA SER A 64 9.83 -14.60 -13.73
C SER A 64 11.35 -14.74 -13.71
N PHE A 65 11.92 -15.18 -12.59
CA PHE A 65 13.35 -15.45 -12.47
C PHE A 65 13.80 -16.55 -13.46
N MET A 66 13.07 -17.68 -13.54
CA MET A 66 13.41 -18.74 -14.47
C MET A 66 13.21 -18.34 -15.93
N SER A 67 12.26 -17.47 -16.25
CA SER A 67 12.14 -16.90 -17.60
C SER A 67 13.34 -16.04 -17.98
N TRP A 68 13.85 -15.25 -17.03
CA TRP A 68 15.09 -14.50 -17.21
C TRP A 68 16.30 -15.45 -17.41
N CYS A 69 16.41 -16.53 -16.62
CA CYS A 69 17.46 -17.56 -16.80
C CYS A 69 17.40 -18.22 -18.18
N LEU A 70 16.19 -18.50 -18.70
CA LEU A 70 15.97 -18.98 -20.07
C LEU A 70 16.52 -18.01 -21.11
N THR A 71 16.19 -16.71 -20.98
CA THR A 71 16.65 -15.68 -21.92
C THR A 71 18.16 -15.58 -21.97
N LEU A 72 18.85 -15.83 -20.84
CA LEU A 72 20.32 -15.79 -20.75
C LEU A 72 21.01 -17.14 -20.98
N GLY A 73 20.28 -18.20 -21.32
CA GLY A 73 20.84 -19.53 -21.58
C GLY A 73 21.31 -20.29 -20.32
N TYR A 74 20.93 -19.86 -19.12
CA TYR A 74 21.25 -20.55 -17.86
C TYR A 74 20.38 -21.75 -17.56
N SER A 75 19.28 -21.93 -18.29
CA SER A 75 18.34 -23.03 -18.17
C SER A 75 17.59 -23.24 -19.46
N ASP A 76 17.22 -24.46 -19.77
CA ASP A 76 16.44 -24.81 -20.98
C ASP A 76 14.94 -24.79 -20.74
N ILE A 77 14.50 -24.76 -19.48
CA ILE A 77 13.09 -24.81 -19.11
C ILE A 77 12.73 -23.84 -17.98
N ASN A 78 11.46 -23.44 -17.95
CA ASN A 78 10.89 -22.78 -16.78
C ASN A 78 9.93 -23.75 -16.06
N PRO A 79 10.37 -24.40 -14.96
CA PRO A 79 9.57 -25.39 -14.25
C PRO A 79 8.38 -24.82 -13.50
N PHE A 80 8.28 -23.47 -13.37
CA PHE A 80 7.18 -22.79 -12.70
C PHE A 80 6.15 -22.20 -13.67
N LYS A 81 6.37 -22.33 -14.98
CA LYS A 81 5.41 -21.85 -15.98
C LYS A 81 4.09 -22.63 -15.86
N GLY A 82 2.97 -21.90 -15.67
CA GLY A 82 1.64 -22.51 -15.56
C GLY A 82 1.32 -23.16 -14.20
N THR A 83 2.21 -23.06 -13.19
CA THR A 83 2.05 -23.75 -11.90
C THR A 83 1.18 -23.01 -10.89
N LYS A 84 0.67 -21.81 -11.20
CA LYS A 84 -0.20 -21.04 -10.30
C LYS A 84 -1.44 -21.83 -9.91
N LEU A 85 -1.85 -21.68 -8.65
CA LEU A 85 -3.09 -22.25 -8.15
C LEU A 85 -4.28 -21.51 -8.79
N LYS A 86 -5.33 -22.24 -9.17
CA LYS A 86 -6.59 -21.61 -9.58
C LYS A 86 -7.13 -20.76 -8.43
N LYS A 87 -7.49 -19.51 -8.69
CA LYS A 87 -8.21 -18.68 -7.72
C LYS A 87 -9.68 -19.05 -7.81
N ASN A 88 -10.26 -19.50 -6.70
CA ASN A 88 -11.69 -19.77 -6.60
C ASN A 88 -12.49 -18.53 -6.20
N THR A 89 -11.82 -17.41 -5.88
CA THR A 89 -12.45 -16.14 -5.49
C THR A 89 -12.23 -15.07 -6.55
N ILE A 90 -13.29 -14.35 -6.86
CA ILE A 90 -13.24 -13.14 -7.68
C ILE A 90 -12.60 -12.06 -6.80
N ALA A 91 -11.72 -11.23 -7.37
CA ALA A 91 -11.02 -10.18 -6.62
C ALA A 91 -11.97 -9.20 -5.89
N LYS A 92 -13.22 -9.11 -6.34
CA LYS A 92 -14.30 -8.32 -5.75
C LYS A 92 -14.73 -8.88 -4.38
N ASP A 93 -14.56 -10.18 -4.14
CA ASP A 93 -15.00 -10.87 -2.92
C ASP A 93 -13.90 -10.87 -1.83
N GLU A 94 -12.70 -10.34 -2.14
CA GLU A 94 -11.57 -10.32 -1.18
C GLU A 94 -11.67 -9.17 -0.16
N ARG A 95 -12.45 -8.13 -0.42
CA ARG A 95 -12.69 -6.99 0.48
C ARG A 95 -14.04 -6.37 0.19
N ASP A 96 -14.91 -6.40 1.16
CA ASP A 96 -16.16 -5.67 1.09
C ASP A 96 -15.91 -4.16 1.20
N PRO A 97 -16.64 -3.33 0.45
CA PRO A 97 -16.63 -1.89 0.67
C PRO A 97 -17.22 -1.59 2.06
N PHE A 98 -16.76 -0.50 2.67
CA PHE A 98 -17.37 -0.03 3.91
C PHE A 98 -18.86 0.26 3.70
N THR A 99 -19.67 -0.24 4.60
CA THR A 99 -21.10 0.10 4.65
C THR A 99 -21.28 1.53 5.13
N GLU A 100 -22.44 2.12 4.82
CA GLU A 100 -22.78 3.46 5.31
C GLU A 100 -22.75 3.56 6.84
N LYS A 101 -23.17 2.48 7.53
CA LYS A 101 -23.12 2.40 8.99
C LYS A 101 -21.68 2.46 9.51
N GLU A 102 -20.77 1.70 8.91
CA GLU A 102 -19.33 1.71 9.29
C GLU A 102 -18.69 3.06 9.02
N ILE A 103 -19.00 3.69 7.89
CA ILE A 103 -18.51 5.05 7.59
C ILE A 103 -19.02 6.04 8.63
N LYS A 104 -20.30 6.02 8.98
CA LYS A 104 -20.89 6.87 10.03
C LYS A 104 -20.23 6.61 11.40
N GLU A 105 -19.89 5.37 11.70
CA GLU A 105 -19.21 5.04 12.95
C GLU A 105 -17.76 5.52 12.97
N ILE A 106 -17.01 5.35 11.88
CA ILE A 106 -15.62 5.83 11.75
C ILE A 106 -15.56 7.35 11.93
N PHE A 107 -16.48 8.08 11.29
CA PHE A 107 -16.52 9.55 11.30
C PHE A 107 -17.51 10.10 12.33
N SER A 108 -17.89 9.32 13.35
CA SER A 108 -18.71 9.84 14.46
C SER A 108 -17.94 10.93 15.22
N LYS A 109 -18.64 12.00 15.59
CA LYS A 109 -18.04 13.19 16.21
C LYS A 109 -17.19 12.83 17.43
N GLU A 110 -17.71 11.95 18.29
CA GLU A 110 -17.07 11.57 19.54
C GLU A 110 -15.76 10.81 19.31
N LYS A 111 -15.79 9.80 18.44
CA LYS A 111 -14.62 8.97 18.15
C LYS A 111 -13.61 9.71 17.28
N TYR A 112 -14.08 10.36 16.22
CA TYR A 112 -13.21 11.00 15.25
C TYR A 112 -12.42 12.17 15.82
N LEU A 113 -13.10 13.05 16.57
CA LEU A 113 -12.45 14.18 17.24
C LEU A 113 -11.56 13.74 18.40
N PHE A 114 -11.89 12.66 19.09
CA PHE A 114 -11.02 12.11 20.13
C PHE A 114 -9.63 11.75 19.59
N TYR A 115 -9.56 11.02 18.46
CA TYR A 115 -8.28 10.63 17.86
C TYR A 115 -7.47 11.80 17.29
N THR A 116 -8.07 12.95 17.10
CA THR A 116 -7.38 14.14 16.57
C THR A 116 -6.86 15.08 17.67
N ASN A 117 -7.36 14.97 18.89
CA ASN A 117 -6.94 15.83 20.00
C ASN A 117 -5.75 15.23 20.74
N VAL A 118 -4.56 15.85 20.60
CA VAL A 118 -3.31 15.41 21.23
C VAL A 118 -3.39 15.48 22.75
N GLU A 119 -4.08 16.48 23.33
CA GLU A 119 -4.24 16.65 24.78
C GLU A 119 -5.01 15.48 25.42
N ASN A 120 -5.90 14.86 24.66
CA ASN A 120 -6.67 13.68 25.08
C ASN A 120 -6.02 12.35 24.67
N GLY A 121 -4.72 12.35 24.30
CA GLY A 121 -4.01 11.15 23.86
C GLY A 121 -4.26 10.77 22.40
N GLY A 122 -4.85 11.65 21.59
CA GLY A 122 -5.00 11.47 20.16
C GLY A 122 -3.71 11.78 19.39
N PHE A 123 -3.75 11.57 18.07
CA PHE A 123 -2.58 11.58 17.19
C PHE A 123 -2.41 12.89 16.38
N GLY A 124 -3.26 13.89 16.60
CA GLY A 124 -3.16 15.21 15.97
C GLY A 124 -3.82 15.35 14.60
N LEU A 125 -3.63 16.52 13.98
CA LEU A 125 -4.30 16.93 12.74
C LEU A 125 -4.09 16.00 11.51
N PRO A 126 -2.97 15.29 11.34
CA PRO A 126 -2.88 14.29 10.28
C PRO A 126 -3.97 13.20 10.36
N TYR A 127 -4.34 12.78 11.56
CA TYR A 127 -5.41 11.80 11.77
C TYR A 127 -6.81 12.35 11.52
N TYR A 128 -6.96 13.67 11.51
CA TYR A 128 -8.18 14.32 11.06
C TYR A 128 -8.23 14.41 9.53
N TRP A 129 -7.17 14.92 8.88
CA TRP A 129 -7.22 15.23 7.45
C TRP A 129 -6.98 14.02 6.54
N VAL A 130 -6.08 13.10 6.89
CA VAL A 130 -5.73 11.98 6.00
C VAL A 130 -6.93 11.09 5.66
N PRO A 131 -7.76 10.63 6.63
CA PRO A 131 -8.95 9.84 6.32
C PRO A 131 -9.99 10.61 5.50
N LEU A 132 -10.24 11.89 5.81
CA LEU A 132 -11.18 12.74 5.07
C LEU A 132 -10.72 12.96 3.63
N ILE A 133 -9.45 13.29 3.41
CA ILE A 133 -8.90 13.41 2.07
C ILE A 133 -9.04 12.08 1.32
N GLY A 134 -8.74 10.96 1.97
CA GLY A 134 -8.91 9.63 1.38
C GLY A 134 -10.34 9.35 0.95
N LEU A 135 -11.32 9.67 1.81
CA LEU A 135 -12.74 9.47 1.55
C LEU A 135 -13.23 10.30 0.34
N PHE A 136 -12.89 11.58 0.29
CA PHE A 136 -13.41 12.52 -0.70
C PHE A 136 -12.57 12.65 -1.98
N SER A 137 -11.33 12.13 -2.02
CA SER A 137 -10.46 12.24 -3.19
C SER A 137 -10.10 10.90 -3.84
N GLY A 138 -10.26 9.80 -3.13
CA GLY A 138 -9.81 8.48 -3.58
C GLY A 138 -8.28 8.37 -3.76
N LEU A 139 -7.51 9.28 -3.16
CA LEU A 139 -6.06 9.22 -3.16
C LEU A 139 -5.56 8.03 -2.31
N ARG A 140 -4.42 7.47 -2.69
CA ARG A 140 -3.78 6.44 -1.85
C ARG A 140 -3.23 7.08 -0.57
N ALA A 141 -3.29 6.35 0.55
CA ALA A 141 -2.80 6.85 1.84
C ALA A 141 -1.38 7.43 1.75
N ASN A 142 -0.46 6.76 1.04
CA ASN A 142 0.91 7.27 0.88
C ASN A 142 0.99 8.53 0.01
N GLU A 143 0.11 8.70 -1.00
CA GLU A 143 0.00 9.92 -1.80
C GLU A 143 -0.45 11.10 -0.94
N ILE A 144 -1.41 10.88 -0.02
CA ILE A 144 -1.90 11.90 0.91
C ILE A 144 -0.81 12.25 1.92
N CYS A 145 -0.21 11.25 2.59
CA CYS A 145 0.80 11.48 3.62
C CYS A 145 2.07 12.15 3.07
N SER A 146 2.37 11.98 1.79
CA SER A 146 3.52 12.62 1.11
C SER A 146 3.20 13.94 0.44
N LEU A 147 2.00 14.52 0.63
CA LEU A 147 1.63 15.80 0.02
C LEU A 147 2.54 16.94 0.51
N TYR A 148 3.04 17.70 -0.45
CA TYR A 148 3.70 18.97 -0.22
C TYR A 148 2.71 20.12 -0.33
N LEU A 149 2.99 21.24 0.33
CA LEU A 149 2.15 22.42 0.30
C LEU A 149 2.01 23.02 -1.13
N ASP A 150 3.03 22.86 -1.98
CA ASP A 150 3.02 23.30 -3.39
C ASP A 150 2.26 22.32 -4.33
N ASN A 151 1.90 21.14 -3.84
CA ASN A 151 1.05 20.21 -4.59
C ASN A 151 -0.45 20.57 -4.51
N VAL A 152 -0.82 21.46 -3.61
CA VAL A 152 -2.18 21.97 -3.52
C VAL A 152 -2.22 23.35 -4.18
N LYS A 153 -2.79 23.42 -5.37
CA LYS A 153 -2.85 24.63 -6.18
C LYS A 153 -4.09 24.70 -7.05
N THR A 154 -4.36 25.87 -7.58
CA THR A 154 -5.48 26.08 -8.50
C THR A 154 -5.11 25.70 -9.93
N PHE A 155 -6.07 25.14 -10.64
CA PHE A 155 -6.01 24.88 -12.07
C PHE A 155 -7.21 25.56 -12.77
N ASP A 156 -7.01 25.98 -14.00
CA ASP A 156 -8.10 26.57 -14.79
C ASP A 156 -9.04 25.47 -15.28
N GLY A 157 -10.29 25.53 -14.84
CA GLY A 157 -11.36 24.67 -15.33
C GLY A 157 -12.01 25.27 -16.58
N ASN A 158 -11.52 24.88 -17.77
CA ASN A 158 -12.08 25.30 -19.08
C ASN A 158 -12.30 26.82 -19.23
N GLY A 159 -11.41 27.66 -18.68
CA GLY A 159 -11.44 29.10 -18.82
C GLY A 159 -12.51 29.83 -18.00
N ARG A 160 -13.29 29.15 -17.14
CA ARG A 160 -14.40 29.79 -16.41
C ARG A 160 -14.22 29.87 -14.90
N ARG A 161 -13.51 28.95 -14.26
CA ARG A 161 -13.35 28.90 -12.80
C ARG A 161 -12.04 28.24 -12.41
N LYS A 162 -11.29 28.87 -11.52
CA LYS A 162 -10.14 28.23 -10.86
C LYS A 162 -10.64 27.20 -9.85
N VAL A 163 -10.14 25.97 -9.98
CA VAL A 163 -10.49 24.85 -9.10
C VAL A 163 -9.26 24.45 -8.30
N TRP A 164 -9.40 24.35 -7.00
CA TRP A 164 -8.36 23.80 -6.14
C TRP A 164 -8.19 22.30 -6.38
N CYS A 165 -6.95 21.86 -6.53
CA CYS A 165 -6.65 20.47 -6.86
C CYS A 165 -5.42 19.97 -6.09
N PHE A 166 -5.42 18.67 -5.85
CA PHE A 166 -4.22 17.90 -5.52
C PHE A 166 -3.48 17.57 -6.82
N ASN A 167 -2.25 18.02 -6.95
CA ASN A 167 -1.38 17.72 -8.10
C ASN A 167 -0.46 16.54 -7.72
N ILE A 168 -0.84 15.35 -8.11
CA ILE A 168 -0.10 14.12 -7.79
C ILE A 168 0.97 13.90 -8.85
N LEU A 169 2.22 14.20 -8.47
CA LEU A 169 3.39 14.11 -9.31
C LEU A 169 4.46 13.22 -8.66
N GLU A 170 5.30 12.63 -9.49
CA GLU A 170 6.58 12.06 -9.08
C GLU A 170 7.65 13.13 -9.33
N GLU A 171 8.44 13.39 -8.32
CA GLU A 171 9.52 14.38 -8.38
C GLU A 171 10.83 13.69 -8.00
N SER A 172 11.83 13.75 -8.90
CA SER A 172 13.14 13.11 -8.71
C SER A 172 13.90 13.63 -7.50
N GLU A 173 13.67 14.90 -7.16
CA GLU A 173 14.29 15.57 -6.01
C GLU A 173 13.64 15.24 -4.66
N ARG A 174 12.53 14.50 -4.68
CA ARG A 174 11.73 14.13 -3.50
C ARG A 174 11.53 12.60 -3.48
N PRO A 175 12.53 11.83 -3.02
CA PRO A 175 12.53 10.37 -3.11
C PRO A 175 11.38 9.68 -2.36
N GLU A 176 10.80 10.35 -1.37
CA GLU A 176 9.60 9.90 -0.65
C GLU A 176 8.32 9.97 -1.50
N LYS A 177 8.30 10.77 -2.57
CA LYS A 177 7.17 10.90 -3.52
C LYS A 177 7.20 9.86 -4.62
N ARG A 178 7.46 8.61 -4.29
CA ARG A 178 7.41 7.52 -5.27
C ARG A 178 5.98 7.16 -5.65
N LEU A 179 5.64 7.32 -6.91
CA LEU A 179 4.40 6.81 -7.46
C LEU A 179 4.56 5.32 -7.79
N LYS A 180 3.47 4.55 -7.62
CA LYS A 180 3.46 3.11 -7.92
C LYS A 180 3.78 2.82 -9.40
N ASN A 181 3.39 3.72 -10.29
CA ASN A 181 3.64 3.67 -11.74
C ASN A 181 3.46 5.07 -12.36
N LYS A 182 3.97 5.27 -13.58
CA LYS A 182 3.87 6.54 -14.32
C LYS A 182 2.42 7.01 -14.54
N SER A 183 1.48 6.07 -14.69
CA SER A 183 0.04 6.36 -14.85
C SER A 183 -0.63 6.89 -13.57
N SER A 184 0.08 6.90 -12.43
CA SER A 184 -0.42 7.49 -11.18
C SER A 184 -0.34 9.02 -11.15
N ARG A 185 0.37 9.66 -12.10
CA ARG A 185 0.40 11.13 -12.25
C ARG A 185 -0.97 11.62 -12.64
N ARG A 186 -1.55 12.49 -11.84
CA ARG A 186 -2.89 13.03 -12.09
C ARG A 186 -3.16 14.28 -11.27
N ILE A 187 -4.12 15.06 -11.73
CA ILE A 187 -4.71 16.19 -11.00
C ILE A 187 -6.05 15.71 -10.46
N VAL A 188 -6.28 15.90 -9.16
CA VAL A 188 -7.54 15.50 -8.49
C VAL A 188 -8.16 16.75 -7.88
N PRO A 189 -9.36 17.18 -8.32
CA PRO A 189 -10.07 18.28 -7.69
C PRO A 189 -10.31 18.05 -6.20
N ILE A 190 -10.19 19.11 -5.41
CA ILE A 190 -10.54 19.08 -4.00
C ILE A 190 -12.06 19.17 -3.88
N HIS A 191 -12.67 18.19 -3.23
CA HIS A 191 -14.11 18.14 -3.00
C HIS A 191 -14.57 19.33 -2.13
N ASP A 192 -15.74 19.89 -2.45
CA ASP A 192 -16.27 21.07 -1.76
C ASP A 192 -16.38 20.84 -0.24
N THR A 193 -16.77 19.66 0.21
CA THR A 193 -16.80 19.31 1.63
C THR A 193 -15.44 19.49 2.34
N LEU A 194 -14.32 19.20 1.69
CA LEU A 194 -12.99 19.46 2.28
C LEU A 194 -12.72 20.96 2.42
N VAL A 195 -13.20 21.76 1.47
CA VAL A 195 -13.11 23.23 1.51
C VAL A 195 -13.97 23.78 2.66
N GLU A 196 -15.22 23.31 2.75
CA GLU A 196 -16.18 23.69 3.82
C GLU A 196 -15.68 23.33 5.22
N LEU A 197 -15.00 22.19 5.34
CA LEU A 197 -14.36 21.75 6.59
C LEU A 197 -13.10 22.58 6.95
N GLY A 198 -12.69 23.52 6.08
CA GLY A 198 -11.57 24.42 6.34
C GLY A 198 -10.20 23.90 5.94
N PHE A 199 -10.10 22.90 5.03
CA PHE A 199 -8.81 22.37 4.59
C PHE A 199 -7.89 23.41 3.98
N LEU A 200 -8.42 24.34 3.17
CA LEU A 200 -7.62 25.42 2.58
C LEU A 200 -7.12 26.42 3.62
N ASP A 201 -7.92 26.68 4.66
CA ASP A 201 -7.52 27.57 5.75
C ASP A 201 -6.47 26.90 6.64
N TYR A 202 -6.58 25.59 6.86
CA TYR A 202 -5.51 24.81 7.47
C TYR A 202 -4.19 24.92 6.72
N LEU A 203 -4.19 24.83 5.38
CA LEU A 203 -2.97 25.03 4.57
C LEU A 203 -2.40 26.44 4.67
N LYS A 204 -3.26 27.49 4.70
CA LYS A 204 -2.83 28.86 4.91
C LYS A 204 -2.18 29.03 6.31
N LEU A 205 -2.80 28.47 7.33
CA LEU A 205 -2.27 28.47 8.70
C LEU A 205 -0.89 27.80 8.76
N LEU A 206 -0.73 26.63 8.12
CA LEU A 206 0.57 25.95 8.07
C LEU A 206 1.66 26.83 7.43
N LYS A 207 1.35 27.48 6.33
CA LYS A 207 2.30 28.38 5.62
C LYS A 207 2.67 29.62 6.43
N SER A 208 1.72 30.20 7.14
CA SER A 208 1.95 31.41 7.96
C SER A 208 2.67 31.11 9.27
N SER A 209 2.29 30.01 9.95
CA SER A 209 2.88 29.65 11.26
C SER A 209 4.22 28.94 11.14
N TYR A 210 4.48 28.29 10.03
CA TYR A 210 5.70 27.51 9.78
C TYR A 210 6.26 27.77 8.39
N PRO A 211 6.94 28.92 8.17
CA PRO A 211 7.42 29.33 6.82
C PRO A 211 8.35 28.31 6.13
N GLU A 212 9.13 27.58 6.92
CA GLU A 212 10.06 26.55 6.42
C GLU A 212 9.39 25.21 6.11
N ARG A 213 8.11 25.07 6.48
CA ARG A 213 7.36 23.83 6.27
C ARG A 213 7.13 23.54 4.79
N LYS A 214 7.50 22.36 4.36
CA LYS A 214 7.37 21.90 2.96
C LYS A 214 6.19 20.97 2.76
N ARG A 215 5.97 20.02 3.69
CA ARG A 215 4.89 19.02 3.59
C ARG A 215 3.66 19.43 4.39
N VAL A 216 2.50 18.95 3.94
CA VAL A 216 1.24 19.14 4.66
C VAL A 216 1.25 18.39 6.00
N PHE A 217 1.86 17.19 6.03
CA PHE A 217 1.89 16.30 7.19
C PHE A 217 3.34 15.94 7.55
N GLU A 218 4.12 16.91 8.07
CA GLU A 218 5.52 16.67 8.49
C GLU A 218 5.62 15.84 9.75
N GLU A 219 4.55 15.78 10.55
CA GLU A 219 4.44 14.96 11.75
C GLU A 219 4.47 13.46 11.45
N LEU A 220 4.12 13.06 10.21
CA LEU A 220 4.14 11.67 9.81
C LEU A 220 5.55 11.24 9.39
N PRO A 221 6.15 10.26 10.09
CA PRO A 221 7.50 9.79 9.77
C PRO A 221 7.49 8.92 8.51
N PHE A 222 8.49 9.13 7.65
CA PHE A 222 8.77 8.23 6.53
C PHE A 222 9.59 7.05 7.02
N ARG A 223 9.05 5.83 6.97
CA ARG A 223 9.72 4.60 7.41
C ARG A 223 9.58 3.51 6.34
N ASP A 224 10.68 2.79 6.06
CA ASP A 224 10.69 1.65 5.11
C ASP A 224 10.03 1.95 3.75
N GLY A 225 10.22 3.16 3.22
CA GLY A 225 9.68 3.58 1.94
C GLY A 225 8.19 3.92 1.94
N SER A 226 7.58 4.19 3.11
CA SER A 226 6.17 4.57 3.25
C SER A 226 5.92 5.49 4.45
N TYR A 227 4.86 6.32 4.37
CA TYR A 227 4.30 7.05 5.50
C TYR A 227 3.14 6.31 6.17
N ALA A 228 2.49 5.40 5.46
CA ALA A 228 1.29 4.71 5.90
C ALA A 228 1.63 3.34 6.51
N ARG A 229 2.31 3.35 7.67
CA ARG A 229 2.57 2.15 8.48
C ARG A 229 2.30 2.39 9.94
#